data_0345b16b775e4e7ad80d4bbc9f564b92
#
_entry.id   0345b16b775e4e7ad80d4bbc9f564b92
#
_cell.length_a   1.000
_cell.length_b   1.000
_cell.length_c   1.000
_cell.angle_alpha   90.00
_cell.angle_beta   90.00
_cell.angle_gamma   90.00
#
_symmetry.space_group_name_H-M   'P 1'
#
loop_
_entity.id
_entity.type
_entity.pdbx_description
1 polymer ?
#
loop_
_entity_poly.entity_id
_entity_poly.type
_entity_poly.pdbx_seq_one_letter_code
_entity_poly.pdbx_strand_id
1 'polypeptide(L)'
;MVSRRARATLLALVLSTPVPHRAAGDPPGQSVLALDVRAFRPVEGPTSGPAVYYHVVDAPEGPLLRGAYRPGLETVTMGFEIPENLRQKIRRLRWSWRARAFPEGGNECRGGRGDSAASVSVAWKRGLKWYVLKYVWSSVAPLGEVCDRKRTLLLARDTIILESGGATGRWLPEVVDVRRAFIDHFAGGDAGAEIPDLVGVGLMTDGDQTNSESGADWARFEVVY
;
A
#
# COMPACT_ATOMS: atom_id res chain seq x y z
N MET A 1 41.01 -4.50 59.13
CA MET A 1 40.82 -3.43 58.14
C MET A 1 40.94 -4.05 56.73
N VAL A 2 39.83 -4.37 56.07
CA VAL A 2 39.83 -4.98 54.73
C VAL A 2 39.18 -4.01 53.78
N SER A 3 39.95 -3.41 52.88
CA SER A 3 39.55 -2.46 51.86
C SER A 3 38.83 -3.19 50.71
N ARG A 4 37.55 -2.95 50.52
CA ARG A 4 36.80 -3.40 49.33
C ARG A 4 36.98 -2.37 48.22
N ARG A 5 37.69 -2.75 47.15
CA ARG A 5 37.75 -1.99 45.90
C ARG A 5 36.50 -2.29 45.08
N ALA A 6 35.69 -1.26 44.88
CA ALA A 6 34.56 -1.31 43.94
C ALA A 6 35.09 -1.28 42.48
N ARG A 7 34.74 -2.27 41.69
CA ARG A 7 34.92 -2.27 40.23
C ARG A 7 33.73 -1.61 39.58
N ALA A 8 33.97 -0.47 38.95
CA ALA A 8 32.99 0.17 38.10
C ALA A 8 32.99 -0.54 36.72
N THR A 9 31.89 -1.17 36.39
CA THR A 9 31.69 -1.76 35.06
C THR A 9 31.11 -0.65 34.15
N LEU A 10 31.93 -0.22 33.18
CA LEU A 10 31.51 0.72 32.16
C LEU A 10 30.60 -0.03 31.15
N LEU A 11 29.33 0.29 31.14
CA LEU A 11 28.38 -0.21 30.15
C LEU A 11 28.49 0.66 28.89
N ALA A 12 29.14 0.16 27.85
CA ALA A 12 29.20 0.86 26.56
C ALA A 12 27.87 0.77 25.86
N LEU A 13 27.18 1.91 25.77
CA LEU A 13 25.94 2.07 25.00
C LEU A 13 26.31 2.10 23.52
N VAL A 14 26.11 1.01 22.80
CA VAL A 14 26.26 0.96 21.35
C VAL A 14 25.05 1.66 20.73
N LEU A 15 25.20 2.93 20.38
CA LEU A 15 24.24 3.67 19.56
C LEU A 15 24.33 3.11 18.13
N SER A 16 23.42 2.21 17.77
CA SER A 16 23.20 1.82 16.39
C SER A 16 22.56 2.98 15.64
N THR A 17 23.36 3.71 14.87
CA THR A 17 22.83 4.67 13.89
C THR A 17 22.08 3.90 12.82
N PRO A 18 20.84 4.27 12.47
CA PRO A 18 20.14 3.65 11.35
C PRO A 18 20.91 3.97 10.07
N VAL A 19 21.40 2.94 9.41
CA VAL A 19 21.97 3.06 8.05
C VAL A 19 20.85 3.53 7.14
N PRO A 20 20.97 4.67 6.45
CA PRO A 20 19.94 5.09 5.49
C PRO A 20 19.91 4.03 4.39
N HIS A 21 18.76 3.37 4.20
CA HIS A 21 18.50 2.54 3.03
C HIS A 21 18.56 3.46 1.80
N ARG A 22 19.71 3.49 1.15
CA ARG A 22 19.89 4.11 -0.14
C ARG A 22 19.05 3.28 -1.10
N ALA A 23 17.96 3.84 -1.64
CA ALA A 23 17.22 3.23 -2.73
C ALA A 23 18.26 2.87 -3.81
N ALA A 24 18.34 1.59 -4.17
CA ALA A 24 19.17 1.14 -5.26
C ALA A 24 18.70 1.93 -6.49
N GLY A 25 19.61 2.69 -7.12
CA GLY A 25 19.31 3.45 -8.32
C GLY A 25 18.74 2.52 -9.39
N ASP A 26 17.82 3.03 -10.19
CA ASP A 26 17.25 2.24 -11.28
C ASP A 26 18.35 1.75 -12.22
N PRO A 27 18.24 0.54 -12.76
CA PRO A 27 19.14 0.06 -13.79
C PRO A 27 19.13 1.04 -14.97
N PRO A 28 20.26 1.27 -15.64
CA PRO A 28 20.32 2.15 -16.80
C PRO A 28 19.34 1.69 -17.89
N GLY A 29 18.62 2.64 -18.49
CA GLY A 29 17.64 2.37 -19.57
C GLY A 29 16.18 2.24 -19.11
N GLN A 30 15.87 2.43 -17.84
CA GLN A 30 14.48 2.49 -17.36
C GLN A 30 13.95 3.92 -17.35
N SER A 31 12.71 4.09 -17.77
CA SER A 31 11.97 5.35 -17.70
C SER A 31 11.04 5.36 -16.48
N VAL A 32 10.83 6.55 -15.91
CA VAL A 32 9.96 6.77 -14.75
C VAL A 32 8.87 7.76 -15.12
N LEU A 33 7.62 7.43 -14.80
CA LEU A 33 6.49 8.34 -14.89
C LEU A 33 5.93 8.56 -13.48
N ALA A 34 5.92 9.81 -13.02
CA ALA A 34 5.22 10.20 -11.80
C ALA A 34 3.71 10.21 -12.06
N LEU A 35 2.95 9.58 -11.15
CA LEU A 35 1.49 9.62 -11.16
C LEU A 35 1.04 10.75 -10.21
N ASP A 36 0.47 11.80 -10.77
CA ASP A 36 -0.01 12.93 -9.97
C ASP A 36 -1.17 12.50 -9.06
N VAL A 37 -1.03 12.66 -7.75
CA VAL A 37 -2.08 12.35 -6.78
C VAL A 37 -3.37 13.15 -7.03
N ARG A 38 -3.29 14.29 -7.69
CA ARG A 38 -4.44 15.11 -8.10
C ARG A 38 -5.26 14.46 -9.22
N ALA A 39 -4.71 13.48 -9.91
CA ALA A 39 -5.38 12.77 -10.99
C ALA A 39 -6.18 11.54 -10.54
N PHE A 40 -6.04 11.11 -9.29
CA PHE A 40 -6.86 10.03 -8.76
C PHE A 40 -8.32 10.45 -8.67
N ARG A 41 -9.24 9.55 -9.05
CA ARG A 41 -10.68 9.77 -9.06
C ARG A 41 -11.40 8.64 -8.35
N PRO A 42 -12.58 8.85 -7.76
CA PRO A 42 -13.42 7.76 -7.26
C PRO A 42 -13.74 6.77 -8.39
N VAL A 43 -13.45 5.50 -8.18
CA VAL A 43 -13.77 4.37 -9.07
C VAL A 43 -14.81 3.47 -8.46
N GLU A 44 -14.82 3.40 -7.13
CA GLU A 44 -15.85 2.79 -6.31
C GLU A 44 -16.15 3.78 -5.19
N GLY A 45 -17.40 4.02 -4.94
CA GLY A 45 -17.80 5.02 -3.95
C GLY A 45 -19.27 4.91 -3.60
N PRO A 46 -19.75 5.82 -2.75
CA PRO A 46 -21.09 5.77 -2.23
C PRO A 46 -22.13 5.80 -3.37
N THR A 47 -23.12 4.93 -3.26
CA THR A 47 -24.26 4.88 -4.17
C THR A 47 -25.28 5.97 -3.85
N SER A 48 -25.22 6.57 -2.68
CA SER A 48 -26.22 7.48 -2.11
C SER A 48 -25.61 8.75 -1.50
N GLY A 49 -24.74 9.46 -2.25
CA GLY A 49 -24.31 10.77 -1.79
C GLY A 49 -22.80 11.00 -1.73
N PRO A 50 -22.37 12.25 -1.49
CA PRO A 50 -21.07 12.74 -1.93
C PRO A 50 -19.96 12.66 -0.86
N ALA A 51 -19.98 11.73 0.07
CA ALA A 51 -18.96 11.71 1.11
C ALA A 51 -17.63 11.13 0.62
N VAL A 52 -17.01 11.79 -0.36
CA VAL A 52 -15.63 11.55 -0.70
C VAL A 52 -14.78 12.16 0.42
N TYR A 53 -14.23 11.30 1.27
CA TYR A 53 -13.40 11.70 2.42
C TYR A 53 -11.92 11.82 2.05
N TYR A 54 -11.62 11.99 0.75
CA TYR A 54 -10.28 12.24 0.24
C TYR A 54 -10.14 13.68 -0.23
N HIS A 55 -8.98 14.26 0.05
CA HIS A 55 -8.61 15.59 -0.47
C HIS A 55 -7.11 15.68 -0.72
N VAL A 56 -6.74 16.50 -1.70
CA VAL A 56 -5.33 16.81 -1.96
C VAL A 56 -4.85 17.84 -0.95
N VAL A 57 -3.67 17.61 -0.41
CA VAL A 57 -2.96 18.55 0.48
C VAL A 57 -1.66 18.94 -0.20
N ASP A 58 -1.43 20.23 -0.35
CA ASP A 58 -0.14 20.77 -0.80
C ASP A 58 0.79 20.87 0.41
N ALA A 59 1.78 19.98 0.46
CA ALA A 59 2.80 19.95 1.50
C ALA A 59 4.15 20.45 0.95
N PRO A 60 5.09 20.90 1.82
CA PRO A 60 6.40 21.37 1.37
C PRO A 60 7.19 20.34 0.54
N GLU A 61 7.00 19.05 0.83
CA GLU A 61 7.62 17.93 0.13
C GLU A 61 6.89 17.50 -1.15
N GLY A 62 5.84 18.20 -1.53
CA GLY A 62 5.00 17.93 -2.69
C GLY A 62 3.56 17.55 -2.33
N PRO A 63 2.69 17.43 -3.34
CA PRO A 63 1.29 17.11 -3.12
C PRO A 63 1.12 15.69 -2.59
N LEU A 64 0.15 15.53 -1.69
CA LEU A 64 -0.28 14.23 -1.18
C LEU A 64 -1.80 14.10 -1.27
N LEU A 65 -2.29 12.87 -1.37
CA LEU A 65 -3.71 12.57 -1.21
C LEU A 65 -3.94 12.10 0.22
N ARG A 66 -4.85 12.75 0.92
CA ARG A 66 -5.26 12.42 2.28
C ARG A 66 -6.63 11.77 2.28
N GLY A 67 -6.75 10.59 2.91
CA GLY A 67 -8.01 9.96 3.26
C GLY A 67 -8.24 10.01 4.77
N ALA A 68 -9.49 10.31 5.18
CA ALA A 68 -9.90 10.36 6.58
C ALA A 68 -11.32 9.78 6.71
N TYR A 69 -11.39 8.47 6.78
CA TYR A 69 -12.65 7.74 6.95
C TYR A 69 -13.20 7.93 8.35
N ARG A 70 -14.52 8.05 8.47
CA ARG A 70 -15.26 8.08 9.74
C ARG A 70 -16.42 7.09 9.70
N PRO A 71 -16.79 6.49 10.84
CA PRO A 71 -17.93 5.59 10.93
C PRO A 71 -19.19 6.18 10.33
N GLY A 72 -19.94 5.35 9.62
CA GLY A 72 -21.18 5.74 8.94
C GLY A 72 -20.99 6.29 7.52
N LEU A 73 -19.75 6.45 7.04
CA LEU A 73 -19.49 6.73 5.62
C LEU A 73 -19.46 5.43 4.83
N GLU A 74 -19.87 5.48 3.56
CA GLU A 74 -19.60 4.39 2.63
C GLU A 74 -18.14 4.40 2.20
N THR A 75 -17.58 3.22 1.97
CA THR A 75 -16.20 3.07 1.51
C THR A 75 -16.01 3.64 0.11
N VAL A 76 -14.93 4.37 -0.09
CA VAL A 76 -14.55 4.96 -1.38
C VAL A 76 -13.18 4.47 -1.78
N THR A 77 -13.05 3.93 -2.99
CA THR A 77 -11.78 3.62 -3.63
C THR A 77 -11.42 4.74 -4.61
N MET A 78 -10.23 5.31 -4.46
CA MET A 78 -9.67 6.25 -5.44
C MET A 78 -8.80 5.49 -6.42
N GLY A 79 -8.87 5.81 -7.72
CA GLY A 79 -8.12 5.12 -8.76
C GLY A 79 -7.43 6.06 -9.74
N PHE A 80 -6.35 5.57 -10.30
CA PHE A 80 -5.61 6.17 -11.41
C PHE A 80 -5.55 5.16 -12.56
N GLU A 81 -6.01 5.56 -13.74
CA GLU A 81 -5.95 4.72 -14.93
C GLU A 81 -4.56 4.83 -15.59
N ILE A 82 -3.94 3.68 -15.85
CA ILE A 82 -2.64 3.61 -16.52
C ILE A 82 -2.81 3.89 -18.02
N PRO A 83 -2.03 4.82 -18.60
CA PRO A 83 -2.04 5.08 -20.04
C PRO A 83 -1.81 3.80 -20.87
N GLU A 84 -2.58 3.59 -21.91
CA GLU A 84 -2.57 2.35 -22.72
C GLU A 84 -1.19 1.97 -23.21
N ASN A 85 -0.41 2.95 -23.69
CA ASN A 85 0.94 2.73 -24.21
C ASN A 85 1.96 2.29 -23.16
N LEU A 86 1.60 2.29 -21.85
CA LEU A 86 2.45 1.86 -20.75
C LEU A 86 2.02 0.54 -20.10
N ARG A 87 0.76 0.11 -20.27
CA ARG A 87 0.16 -1.03 -19.55
C ARG A 87 0.98 -2.31 -19.58
N GLN A 88 1.62 -2.61 -20.71
CA GLN A 88 2.48 -3.79 -20.88
C GLN A 88 3.96 -3.56 -20.51
N LYS A 89 4.37 -2.30 -20.30
CA LYS A 89 5.77 -1.94 -20.10
C LYS A 89 6.17 -1.81 -18.64
N ILE A 90 5.20 -1.52 -17.76
CA ILE A 90 5.46 -1.26 -16.33
C ILE A 90 6.09 -2.49 -15.68
N ARG A 91 7.19 -2.26 -14.97
CA ARG A 91 7.94 -3.23 -14.20
C ARG A 91 7.72 -3.06 -12.71
N ARG A 92 7.77 -1.81 -12.22
CA ARG A 92 7.65 -1.51 -10.79
C ARG A 92 6.66 -0.39 -10.57
N LEU A 93 6.00 -0.47 -9.40
CA LEU A 93 5.24 0.62 -8.81
C LEU A 93 5.94 1.05 -7.53
N ARG A 94 6.08 2.35 -7.33
CA ARG A 94 6.63 2.98 -6.13
C ARG A 94 5.61 3.94 -5.57
N TRP A 95 5.56 4.05 -4.25
CA TRP A 95 4.80 5.09 -3.56
C TRP A 95 5.38 5.33 -2.18
N SER A 96 4.92 6.38 -1.53
CA SER A 96 5.10 6.56 -0.09
C SER A 96 3.74 6.73 0.55
N TRP A 97 3.57 6.15 1.72
CA TRP A 97 2.38 6.28 2.53
C TRP A 97 2.70 6.51 4.00
N ARG A 98 1.74 7.05 4.74
CA ARG A 98 1.78 7.10 6.20
C ARG A 98 0.39 6.88 6.77
N ALA A 99 0.28 6.00 7.76
CA ALA A 99 -0.94 5.85 8.54
C ALA A 99 -1.13 7.07 9.43
N ARG A 100 -2.37 7.57 9.50
CA ARG A 100 -2.79 8.66 10.38
C ARG A 100 -3.70 8.19 11.50
N ALA A 101 -4.53 7.19 11.20
CA ALA A 101 -5.39 6.48 12.14
C ALA A 101 -5.50 5.02 11.71
N PHE A 102 -5.38 4.12 12.65
CA PHE A 102 -5.61 2.69 12.44
C PHE A 102 -7.05 2.34 12.80
N PRO A 103 -7.78 1.59 11.95
CA PRO A 103 -9.08 1.06 12.34
C PRO A 103 -8.93 0.09 13.50
N GLU A 104 -9.83 0.18 14.48
CA GLU A 104 -9.74 -0.58 15.73
C GLU A 104 -9.87 -2.08 15.49
N GLY A 105 -8.77 -2.82 15.69
CA GLY A 105 -8.71 -4.25 15.47
C GLY A 105 -8.88 -4.67 14.00
N GLY A 106 -8.61 -3.78 13.04
CA GLY A 106 -8.57 -4.07 11.61
C GLY A 106 -7.58 -5.19 11.31
N ASN A 107 -8.05 -6.23 10.60
CA ASN A 107 -7.27 -7.43 10.29
C ASN A 107 -7.82 -8.08 9.03
N GLU A 108 -7.18 -7.88 7.92
CA GLU A 108 -7.61 -8.35 6.60
C GLU A 108 -7.57 -9.87 6.45
N CYS A 109 -6.89 -10.54 7.37
CA CYS A 109 -6.87 -12.00 7.44
C CYS A 109 -8.06 -12.59 8.23
N ARG A 110 -8.94 -11.74 8.76
CA ARG A 110 -10.15 -12.15 9.50
C ARG A 110 -11.42 -11.61 8.85
N GLY A 111 -12.36 -12.51 8.55
CA GLY A 111 -13.66 -12.12 8.03
C GLY A 111 -14.39 -11.11 8.94
N GLY A 112 -14.98 -10.06 8.35
CA GLY A 112 -15.67 -9.00 9.06
C GLY A 112 -14.75 -8.01 9.80
N ARG A 113 -13.44 -8.01 9.50
CA ARG A 113 -12.45 -7.08 10.06
C ARG A 113 -11.42 -6.61 9.02
N GLY A 114 -11.77 -6.66 7.74
CA GLY A 114 -10.86 -6.38 6.63
C GLY A 114 -10.49 -4.91 6.42
N ASP A 115 -10.66 -4.07 7.43
CA ASP A 115 -10.33 -2.64 7.38
C ASP A 115 -8.85 -2.40 7.55
N SER A 116 -8.35 -1.37 6.86
CA SER A 116 -6.94 -0.99 6.85
C SER A 116 -6.73 0.52 6.98
N ALA A 117 -5.64 0.92 7.63
CA ALA A 117 -5.24 2.32 7.67
C ALA A 117 -4.97 2.84 6.26
N ALA A 118 -4.29 2.04 5.46
CA ALA A 118 -3.98 2.36 4.06
C ALA A 118 -3.97 1.12 3.20
N SER A 119 -4.41 1.24 1.96
CA SER A 119 -4.15 0.24 0.93
C SER A 119 -3.77 0.87 -0.39
N VAL A 120 -2.98 0.12 -1.18
CA VAL A 120 -2.68 0.40 -2.58
C VAL A 120 -2.97 -0.87 -3.37
N SER A 121 -3.80 -0.77 -4.39
CA SER A 121 -4.18 -1.88 -5.26
C SER A 121 -3.55 -1.71 -6.64
N VAL A 122 -3.11 -2.82 -7.21
CA VAL A 122 -2.66 -2.90 -8.59
C VAL A 122 -3.62 -3.81 -9.33
N ALA A 123 -4.17 -3.34 -10.45
CA ALA A 123 -5.19 -4.04 -11.21
C ALA A 123 -4.73 -4.37 -12.62
N TRP A 124 -4.85 -5.63 -12.99
CA TRP A 124 -4.67 -6.12 -14.36
C TRP A 124 -6.01 -6.60 -14.93
N LYS A 125 -6.11 -6.56 -16.27
CA LYS A 125 -7.32 -6.99 -16.96
C LYS A 125 -6.99 -7.82 -18.20
N ARG A 126 -7.69 -8.97 -18.35
CA ARG A 126 -7.67 -9.79 -19.56
C ARG A 126 -9.12 -10.09 -19.95
N GLY A 127 -9.59 -9.48 -21.04
CA GLY A 127 -10.99 -9.58 -21.43
C GLY A 127 -11.91 -9.08 -20.31
N LEU A 128 -12.78 -9.95 -19.79
CA LEU A 128 -13.69 -9.63 -18.69
C LEU A 128 -13.10 -9.94 -17.30
N LYS A 129 -11.95 -10.60 -17.23
CA LYS A 129 -11.37 -11.02 -15.97
C LYS A 129 -10.41 -9.96 -15.41
N TRP A 130 -10.62 -9.63 -14.15
CA TRP A 130 -9.76 -8.76 -13.34
C TRP A 130 -8.85 -9.58 -12.46
N TYR A 131 -7.63 -9.08 -12.26
CA TYR A 131 -6.67 -9.57 -11.30
C TYR A 131 -6.25 -8.39 -10.44
N VAL A 132 -6.34 -8.50 -9.13
CA VAL A 132 -6.08 -7.40 -8.20
C VAL A 132 -5.16 -7.88 -7.08
N LEU A 133 -4.04 -7.20 -6.89
CA LEU A 133 -3.26 -7.30 -5.66
C LEU A 133 -3.53 -6.06 -4.81
N LYS A 134 -4.04 -6.25 -3.60
CA LYS A 134 -4.24 -5.21 -2.61
C LYS A 134 -3.10 -5.30 -1.59
N TYR A 135 -2.21 -4.32 -1.60
CA TYR A 135 -1.16 -4.13 -0.59
C TYR A 135 -1.73 -3.29 0.54
N VAL A 136 -1.56 -3.71 1.78
CA VAL A 136 -2.19 -3.03 2.91
C VAL A 136 -1.22 -2.72 4.05
N TRP A 137 -1.53 -1.63 4.75
CA TRP A 137 -1.03 -1.33 6.07
C TRP A 137 -2.12 -1.67 7.07
N SER A 138 -2.01 -2.86 7.65
CA SER A 138 -2.98 -3.41 8.60
C SER A 138 -2.81 -2.82 10.01
N SER A 139 -3.86 -2.89 10.83
CA SER A 139 -3.73 -2.57 12.26
C SER A 139 -2.98 -3.66 13.02
N VAL A 140 -3.30 -4.95 12.77
CA VAL A 140 -2.80 -6.07 13.58
C VAL A 140 -2.49 -7.36 12.80
N ALA A 141 -2.76 -7.41 11.48
CA ALA A 141 -2.44 -8.61 10.70
C ALA A 141 -0.91 -8.81 10.59
N PRO A 142 -0.42 -10.06 10.55
CA PRO A 142 1.01 -10.34 10.44
C PRO A 142 1.62 -9.83 9.14
N LEU A 143 2.81 -9.23 9.22
CA LEU A 143 3.60 -8.81 8.06
C LEU A 143 3.87 -9.97 7.11
N GLY A 144 3.78 -9.71 5.79
CA GLY A 144 4.02 -10.68 4.73
C GLY A 144 2.90 -11.70 4.52
N GLU A 145 1.87 -11.70 5.35
CA GLU A 145 0.74 -12.61 5.19
C GLU A 145 -0.06 -12.27 3.92
N VAL A 146 -0.58 -13.33 3.26
CA VAL A 146 -1.44 -13.22 2.09
C VAL A 146 -2.83 -13.69 2.44
N CYS A 147 -3.76 -12.76 2.51
CA CYS A 147 -5.13 -12.96 2.99
C CYS A 147 -6.17 -12.72 1.91
N ASP A 148 -7.44 -12.96 2.24
CA ASP A 148 -8.63 -12.65 1.41
C ASP A 148 -8.46 -13.08 -0.07
N ARG A 149 -7.96 -14.29 -0.28
CA ARG A 149 -7.78 -14.84 -1.63
C ARG A 149 -9.13 -15.12 -2.27
N LYS A 150 -9.41 -14.45 -3.38
CA LYS A 150 -10.60 -14.71 -4.22
C LYS A 150 -10.20 -15.26 -5.56
N ARG A 151 -10.92 -16.29 -6.01
CA ARG A 151 -10.77 -16.87 -7.35
C ARG A 151 -12.14 -17.18 -7.91
N THR A 152 -12.64 -16.27 -8.77
CA THR A 152 -13.90 -16.43 -9.49
C THR A 152 -13.65 -16.39 -10.99
N LEU A 153 -14.71 -16.56 -11.79
CA LEU A 153 -14.61 -16.46 -13.24
C LEU A 153 -14.12 -15.06 -13.68
N LEU A 154 -14.60 -14.00 -13.01
CA LEU A 154 -14.34 -12.60 -13.40
C LEU A 154 -13.33 -11.89 -12.52
N LEU A 155 -12.95 -12.44 -11.36
CA LEU A 155 -12.05 -11.80 -10.41
C LEU A 155 -11.10 -12.80 -9.76
N ALA A 156 -9.82 -12.48 -9.82
CA ALA A 156 -8.79 -13.03 -8.94
C ALA A 156 -8.25 -11.91 -8.06
N ARG A 157 -8.25 -12.07 -6.73
CA ARG A 157 -7.73 -11.07 -5.79
C ARG A 157 -6.95 -11.74 -4.68
N ASP A 158 -5.83 -11.13 -4.31
CA ASP A 158 -5.09 -11.41 -3.08
C ASP A 158 -4.85 -10.10 -2.32
N THR A 159 -4.84 -10.18 -1.01
CA THR A 159 -4.47 -9.08 -0.11
C THR A 159 -3.15 -9.43 0.56
N ILE A 160 -2.17 -8.54 0.49
CA ILE A 160 -0.81 -8.73 1.02
C ILE A 160 -0.57 -7.70 2.12
N ILE A 161 -0.15 -8.15 3.29
CA ILE A 161 0.18 -7.27 4.41
C ILE A 161 1.62 -6.78 4.22
N LEU A 162 1.80 -5.54 3.74
CA LEU A 162 3.12 -4.90 3.60
C LEU A 162 3.58 -4.26 4.90
N GLU A 163 2.65 -3.65 5.64
CA GLU A 163 2.93 -2.99 6.90
C GLU A 163 1.89 -3.38 7.95
N SER A 164 2.25 -3.35 9.23
CA SER A 164 1.36 -3.72 10.32
C SER A 164 1.62 -2.88 11.57
N GLY A 165 0.55 -2.25 12.09
CA GLY A 165 0.62 -1.43 13.29
C GLY A 165 1.64 -0.30 13.20
N GLY A 166 2.24 0.03 14.33
CA GLY A 166 3.32 1.02 14.43
C GLY A 166 2.84 2.44 14.74
N ALA A 167 3.78 3.40 14.69
CA ALA A 167 3.49 4.80 14.97
C ALA A 167 2.86 5.48 13.75
N THR A 168 1.79 6.26 14.01
CA THR A 168 1.18 7.11 12.99
C THR A 168 2.09 8.28 12.59
N GLY A 169 1.87 8.83 11.40
CA GLY A 169 2.59 10.02 10.91
C GLY A 169 3.96 9.76 10.28
N ARG A 170 4.49 8.54 10.35
CA ARG A 170 5.76 8.18 9.73
C ARG A 170 5.56 7.82 8.26
N TRP A 171 6.30 8.44 7.36
CA TRP A 171 6.35 8.07 5.95
C TRP A 171 7.16 6.78 5.74
N LEU A 172 6.58 5.83 5.04
CA LEU A 172 7.24 4.61 4.57
C LEU A 172 7.22 4.58 3.04
N PRO A 173 8.37 4.41 2.39
CA PRO A 173 8.45 4.19 0.95
C PRO A 173 8.27 2.70 0.63
N GLU A 174 7.51 2.42 -0.43
CA GLU A 174 7.28 1.07 -0.93
C GLU A 174 7.73 0.94 -2.38
N VAL A 175 8.18 -0.25 -2.74
CA VAL A 175 8.53 -0.62 -4.11
C VAL A 175 8.07 -2.04 -4.36
N VAL A 176 7.24 -2.25 -5.39
CA VAL A 176 6.79 -3.57 -5.80
C VAL A 176 7.13 -3.85 -7.26
N ASP A 177 7.64 -5.04 -7.56
CA ASP A 177 7.77 -5.54 -8.92
C ASP A 177 6.42 -6.12 -9.34
N VAL A 178 5.65 -5.35 -10.12
CA VAL A 178 4.28 -5.71 -10.49
C VAL A 178 4.22 -6.92 -11.43
N ARG A 179 5.27 -7.16 -12.21
CA ARG A 179 5.31 -8.32 -13.10
C ARG A 179 5.58 -9.61 -12.30
N ARG A 180 6.58 -9.56 -11.42
CA ARG A 180 6.90 -10.67 -10.53
C ARG A 180 5.72 -11.00 -9.63
N ALA A 181 5.08 -9.98 -9.05
CA ALA A 181 3.91 -10.15 -8.21
C ALA A 181 2.75 -10.82 -8.96
N PHE A 182 2.47 -10.45 -10.23
CA PHE A 182 1.46 -11.14 -11.02
C PHE A 182 1.79 -12.63 -11.20
N ILE A 183 3.05 -12.95 -11.55
CA ILE A 183 3.52 -14.32 -11.76
C ILE A 183 3.33 -15.16 -10.49
N ASP A 184 3.74 -14.64 -9.36
CA ASP A 184 3.70 -15.38 -8.09
C ASP A 184 2.27 -15.59 -7.58
N HIS A 185 1.38 -14.64 -7.78
CA HIS A 185 0.03 -14.71 -7.22
C HIS A 185 -1.01 -15.30 -8.18
N PHE A 186 -0.85 -15.11 -9.48
CA PHE A 186 -1.90 -15.45 -10.44
C PHE A 186 -1.47 -16.43 -11.55
N ALA A 187 -0.17 -16.65 -11.72
CA ALA A 187 0.36 -17.56 -12.75
C ALA A 187 1.12 -18.76 -12.17
N GLY A 188 0.99 -19.02 -10.86
CA GLY A 188 1.61 -20.21 -10.23
C GLY A 188 3.14 -20.22 -10.24
N GLY A 189 3.78 -19.06 -10.40
CA GLY A 189 5.25 -18.93 -10.47
C GLY A 189 5.83 -19.15 -11.88
N ASP A 190 5.00 -19.40 -12.90
CA ASP A 190 5.45 -19.57 -14.28
C ASP A 190 6.01 -18.27 -14.87
N ALA A 191 7.33 -18.20 -14.99
CA ALA A 191 8.03 -17.04 -15.56
C ALA A 191 7.72 -16.79 -17.05
N GLY A 192 7.23 -17.81 -17.77
CA GLY A 192 6.79 -17.73 -19.16
C GLY A 192 5.35 -17.26 -19.33
N ALA A 193 4.61 -17.09 -18.23
CA ALA A 193 3.21 -16.70 -18.30
C ALA A 193 3.03 -15.32 -18.95
N GLU A 194 2.04 -15.22 -19.81
CA GLU A 194 1.60 -13.94 -20.37
C GLU A 194 0.95 -13.10 -19.27
N ILE A 195 1.46 -11.88 -19.05
CA ILE A 195 0.92 -10.96 -18.06
C ILE A 195 -0.10 -10.04 -18.73
N PRO A 196 -1.33 -9.94 -18.18
CA PRO A 196 -2.34 -9.02 -18.72
C PRO A 196 -1.95 -7.56 -18.62
N ASP A 197 -2.71 -6.70 -19.28
CA ASP A 197 -2.58 -5.25 -19.18
C ASP A 197 -2.72 -4.78 -17.72
N LEU A 198 -1.73 -4.05 -17.22
CA LEU A 198 -1.83 -3.32 -15.96
C LEU A 198 -2.64 -2.07 -16.20
N VAL A 199 -3.91 -2.07 -15.82
CA VAL A 199 -4.86 -1.02 -16.21
C VAL A 199 -5.03 0.08 -15.18
N GLY A 200 -4.68 -0.17 -13.91
CA GLY A 200 -4.89 0.84 -12.88
C GLY A 200 -4.17 0.60 -11.57
N VAL A 201 -4.07 1.69 -10.83
CA VAL A 201 -3.64 1.74 -9.42
C VAL A 201 -4.78 2.31 -8.61
N GLY A 202 -5.17 1.63 -7.54
CA GLY A 202 -6.18 2.10 -6.60
C GLY A 202 -5.59 2.38 -5.23
N LEU A 203 -6.25 3.20 -4.43
CA LEU A 203 -5.92 3.40 -3.03
C LEU A 203 -7.19 3.56 -2.18
N MET A 204 -7.09 3.14 -0.92
CA MET A 204 -8.22 3.19 0.00
C MET A 204 -7.75 3.23 1.46
N THR A 205 -8.53 3.91 2.30
CA THR A 205 -8.57 3.76 3.75
C THR A 205 -10.02 3.48 4.12
N ASP A 206 -10.25 2.54 4.99
CA ASP A 206 -11.60 2.09 5.37
C ASP A 206 -11.68 1.64 6.82
N GLY A 207 -12.88 1.69 7.39
CA GLY A 207 -13.17 1.31 8.77
C GLY A 207 -14.64 0.89 8.95
N ASP A 208 -15.30 0.45 7.86
CA ASP A 208 -16.73 0.14 7.83
C ASP A 208 -17.05 -1.17 8.55
N GLN A 209 -16.16 -2.17 8.45
CA GLN A 209 -16.34 -3.47 9.11
C GLN A 209 -16.07 -3.41 10.61
N THR A 210 -15.16 -2.55 11.05
CA THR A 210 -14.83 -2.35 12.47
C THR A 210 -15.62 -1.20 13.10
N ASN A 211 -16.36 -0.43 12.27
CA ASN A 211 -17.08 0.77 12.68
C ASN A 211 -16.18 1.76 13.43
N SER A 212 -14.97 2.00 12.90
CA SER A 212 -13.97 2.85 13.52
C SER A 212 -13.34 3.83 12.54
N GLU A 213 -12.67 4.85 13.03
CA GLU A 213 -11.92 5.79 12.18
C GLU A 213 -10.71 5.11 11.55
N SER A 214 -10.40 5.49 10.31
CA SER A 214 -9.17 5.14 9.65
C SER A 214 -8.65 6.32 8.82
N GLY A 215 -7.36 6.34 8.53
CA GLY A 215 -6.82 7.43 7.73
C GLY A 215 -5.38 7.23 7.34
N ALA A 216 -5.07 7.74 6.14
CA ALA A 216 -3.71 7.75 5.63
C ALA A 216 -3.45 8.93 4.70
N ASP A 217 -2.18 9.18 4.45
CA ASP A 217 -1.68 10.03 3.38
C ASP A 217 -0.88 9.18 2.39
N TRP A 218 -1.03 9.45 1.09
CA TRP A 218 -0.26 8.83 0.01
C TRP A 218 0.41 9.90 -0.85
N ALA A 219 1.65 9.63 -1.26
CA ALA A 219 2.44 10.54 -2.09
C ALA A 219 3.46 9.78 -2.94
N ARG A 220 4.11 10.49 -3.87
CA ARG A 220 5.27 10.02 -4.64
C ARG A 220 5.00 8.72 -5.39
N PHE A 221 3.83 8.65 -6.04
CA PHE A 221 3.55 7.52 -6.91
C PHE A 221 4.38 7.62 -8.19
N GLU A 222 5.05 6.51 -8.51
CA GLU A 222 5.86 6.38 -9.73
C GLU A 222 5.69 5.00 -10.34
N VAL A 223 5.59 4.92 -11.65
CA VAL A 223 5.74 3.68 -12.40
C VAL A 223 7.06 3.68 -13.14
N VAL A 224 7.78 2.55 -13.06
CA VAL A 224 9.04 2.31 -13.75
C VAL A 224 8.79 1.33 -14.88
N TYR A 225 9.24 1.68 -16.12
CA TYR A 225 8.97 0.93 -17.35
C TYR A 225 10.12 0.93 -18.34
#